data_2421401b6bab16206d1e4ee039bcbf06
#
_entry.id   2421401b6bab16206d1e4ee039bcbf06
#
_cell.length_a   1.000
_cell.length_b   1.000
_cell.length_c   1.000
_cell.angle_alpha   90.00
_cell.angle_beta   90.00
_cell.angle_gamma   90.00
#
_symmetry.space_group_name_H-M   'P 1'
#
loop_
_entity.id
_entity.type
_entity.pdbx_description
1 polymer ?
#
loop_
_entity_poly.entity_id
_entity_poly.type
_entity_poly.pdbx_seq_one_letter_code
_entity_poly.pdbx_strand_id
1 'polypeptide(L)'
;PVRGKILNTQKATLDKIQKNAEIMTMIEAFGLTINPKTMKVTYDPEDLRYGKIIIMSDADVDGSHIKNLFYTFIWNFCPELIFDGHIYAGVPPLYKITIGKEYKYLKNDEALEEFRKAHQGRKYIVNRLKGLGEMSEEETEETLTDPNNRIIRQVTVEDAAAAGKLFDDLMGQAITPRKNYIKAH
;
A
#
# COMPACT_ATOMS: atom_id res chain seq x y z
N PRO A 1 -5.36 3.54 11.16
CA PRO A 1 -5.90 2.22 10.81
C PRO A 1 -7.16 2.36 9.97
N VAL A 2 -7.30 1.49 8.94
CA VAL A 2 -8.51 1.39 8.12
C VAL A 2 -9.24 0.08 8.43
N ARG A 3 -10.58 0.09 8.36
CA ARG A 3 -11.42 -1.06 8.74
C ARG A 3 -11.65 -2.03 7.56
N GLY A 4 -10.59 -2.38 6.85
CA GLY A 4 -10.66 -3.27 5.69
C GLY A 4 -10.69 -2.53 4.36
N LYS A 5 -11.54 -2.94 3.41
CA LYS A 5 -11.62 -2.35 2.07
C LYS A 5 -12.25 -0.97 2.12
N ILE A 6 -11.49 0.07 1.82
CA ILE A 6 -12.00 1.45 1.74
C ILE A 6 -12.92 1.63 0.52
N LEU A 7 -13.65 2.72 0.49
CA LEU A 7 -14.56 3.06 -0.62
C LEU A 7 -13.78 3.14 -1.94
N ASN A 8 -14.28 2.45 -2.98
CA ASN A 8 -13.77 2.63 -4.33
C ASN A 8 -14.24 3.97 -4.91
N THR A 9 -13.36 4.96 -4.90
CA THR A 9 -13.65 6.33 -5.33
C THR A 9 -13.90 6.45 -6.83
N GLN A 10 -13.43 5.49 -7.66
CA GLN A 10 -13.72 5.45 -9.09
C GLN A 10 -15.18 5.09 -9.41
N LYS A 11 -15.84 4.38 -8.48
CA LYS A 11 -17.24 3.94 -8.65
C LYS A 11 -18.24 4.77 -7.85
N ALA A 12 -17.77 5.43 -6.81
CA ALA A 12 -18.64 6.13 -5.87
C ALA A 12 -19.12 7.47 -6.44
N THR A 13 -20.33 7.85 -6.07
CA THR A 13 -20.85 9.21 -6.31
C THR A 13 -20.22 10.18 -5.33
N LEU A 14 -20.18 11.47 -5.69
CA LEU A 14 -19.66 12.53 -4.81
C LEU A 14 -20.35 12.54 -3.44
N ASP A 15 -21.66 12.35 -3.40
CA ASP A 15 -22.41 12.27 -2.14
C ASP A 15 -21.94 11.13 -1.22
N LYS A 16 -21.64 9.95 -1.79
CA LYS A 16 -21.09 8.82 -1.03
C LYS A 16 -19.68 9.09 -0.52
N ILE A 17 -18.88 9.78 -1.29
CA ILE A 17 -17.50 10.14 -0.92
C ILE A 17 -17.54 11.15 0.23
N GLN A 18 -18.36 12.18 0.14
CA GLN A 18 -18.52 13.19 1.20
C GLN A 18 -18.99 12.59 2.54
N LYS A 19 -19.83 11.56 2.49
CA LYS A 19 -20.35 10.87 3.68
C LYS A 19 -19.42 9.79 4.21
N ASN A 20 -18.34 9.47 3.50
CA ASN A 20 -17.40 8.44 3.93
C ASN A 20 -16.37 9.01 4.89
N ALA A 21 -16.52 8.69 6.18
CA ALA A 21 -15.66 9.20 7.24
C ALA A 21 -14.18 8.83 7.04
N GLU A 22 -13.87 7.64 6.52
CA GLU A 22 -12.48 7.21 6.32
C GLU A 22 -11.79 8.05 5.23
N ILE A 23 -12.47 8.33 4.11
CA ILE A 23 -11.93 9.19 3.04
C ILE A 23 -11.73 10.61 3.57
N MET A 24 -12.71 11.17 4.27
CA MET A 24 -12.61 12.53 4.82
C MET A 24 -11.52 12.64 5.86
N THR A 25 -11.37 11.64 6.75
CA THR A 25 -10.28 11.58 7.73
C THR A 25 -8.90 11.51 7.06
N MET A 26 -8.76 10.76 5.95
CA MET A 26 -7.49 10.69 5.22
C MET A 26 -7.12 12.04 4.58
N ILE A 27 -8.09 12.73 3.97
CA ILE A 27 -7.88 14.06 3.39
C ILE A 27 -7.38 15.03 4.47
N GLU A 28 -8.07 15.07 5.61
CA GLU A 28 -7.68 15.91 6.74
C GLU A 28 -6.34 15.51 7.35
N ALA A 29 -6.11 14.21 7.55
CA ALA A 29 -4.87 13.69 8.14
C ALA A 29 -3.65 14.03 7.29
N PHE A 30 -3.77 14.00 5.96
CA PHE A 30 -2.67 14.33 5.06
C PHE A 30 -2.40 15.84 4.96
N GLY A 31 -3.33 16.68 5.43
CA GLY A 31 -3.23 18.13 5.31
C GLY A 31 -3.72 18.65 3.96
N LEU A 32 -4.60 17.89 3.29
CA LEU A 32 -5.19 18.28 2.02
C LEU A 32 -6.41 19.18 2.24
N THR A 33 -6.58 20.19 1.40
CA THR A 33 -7.74 21.06 1.41
C THR A 33 -8.79 20.55 0.41
N ILE A 34 -10.03 20.46 0.85
CA ILE A 34 -11.15 20.01 0.02
C ILE A 34 -12.19 21.11 -0.14
N ASN A 35 -12.63 21.33 -1.38
CA ASN A 35 -13.80 22.16 -1.65
C ASN A 35 -15.08 21.33 -1.46
N PRO A 36 -15.91 21.63 -0.45
CA PRO A 36 -17.07 20.78 -0.11
C PRO A 36 -18.16 20.74 -1.18
N LYS A 37 -18.19 21.72 -2.09
CA LYS A 37 -19.20 21.77 -3.17
C LYS A 37 -18.76 20.98 -4.41
N THR A 38 -17.49 21.08 -4.77
CA THR A 38 -16.96 20.46 -5.99
C THR A 38 -16.20 19.16 -5.73
N MET A 39 -15.91 18.85 -4.46
CA MET A 39 -15.03 17.77 -4.02
C MET A 39 -13.61 17.84 -4.63
N LYS A 40 -13.25 18.99 -5.19
CA LYS A 40 -11.89 19.19 -5.65
C LYS A 40 -10.96 19.27 -4.44
N VAL A 41 -9.96 18.42 -4.42
CA VAL A 41 -8.88 18.44 -3.44
C VAL A 41 -7.73 19.26 -4.01
N THR A 42 -7.14 20.07 -3.17
CA THR A 42 -5.92 20.82 -3.49
C THR A 42 -4.81 20.42 -2.54
N TYR A 43 -3.61 20.44 -3.06
CA TYR A 43 -2.38 20.09 -2.36
C TYR A 43 -1.48 21.32 -2.33
N ASP A 44 -1.02 21.67 -1.13
CA ASP A 44 0.04 22.61 -0.90
C ASP A 44 1.19 21.88 -0.19
N PRO A 45 2.41 21.88 -0.73
CA PRO A 45 3.55 21.24 -0.09
C PRO A 45 3.83 21.74 1.33
N GLU A 46 3.52 23.02 1.63
CA GLU A 46 3.71 23.60 2.96
C GLU A 46 2.68 23.12 3.99
N ASP A 47 1.48 22.75 3.53
CA ASP A 47 0.40 22.23 4.37
C ASP A 47 0.46 20.71 4.57
N LEU A 48 1.30 20.01 3.82
CA LEU A 48 1.42 18.57 3.90
C LEU A 48 1.99 18.14 5.26
N ARG A 49 1.21 17.38 6.02
CA ARG A 49 1.58 16.98 7.38
C ARG A 49 2.64 15.90 7.46
N TYR A 50 2.83 15.14 6.39
CA TYR A 50 3.73 13.99 6.35
C TYR A 50 4.56 13.97 5.08
N GLY A 51 5.88 13.92 5.20
CA GLY A 51 6.80 13.79 4.07
C GLY A 51 6.69 12.43 3.34
N LYS A 52 6.19 11.39 4.02
CA LYS A 52 5.94 10.06 3.44
C LYS A 52 4.64 9.48 3.97
N ILE A 53 3.79 9.03 3.08
CA ILE A 53 2.57 8.28 3.36
C ILE A 53 2.83 6.83 2.95
N ILE A 54 2.91 5.94 3.94
CA ILE A 54 3.30 4.54 3.73
C ILE A 54 2.06 3.67 3.89
N ILE A 55 1.64 3.01 2.80
CA ILE A 55 0.51 2.09 2.82
C ILE A 55 1.01 0.73 3.27
N MET A 56 0.50 0.26 4.40
CA MET A 56 0.80 -1.04 4.97
C MET A 56 -0.42 -1.94 4.85
N SER A 57 -0.25 -3.11 4.26
CA SER A 57 -1.28 -4.14 4.15
C SER A 57 -0.63 -5.52 4.05
N ASP A 58 -1.40 -6.55 4.31
CA ASP A 58 -0.96 -7.93 4.17
C ASP A 58 -0.43 -8.23 2.76
N ALA A 59 0.45 -9.22 2.64
CA ALA A 59 1.05 -9.64 1.37
C ALA A 59 0.11 -10.51 0.51
N ASP A 60 -1.15 -10.65 0.89
CA ASP A 60 -2.16 -11.46 0.21
C ASP A 60 -2.97 -10.69 -0.85
N VAL A 61 -3.95 -11.36 -1.45
CA VAL A 61 -4.83 -10.79 -2.49
C VAL A 61 -5.70 -9.66 -1.92
N ASP A 62 -6.21 -9.81 -0.70
CA ASP A 62 -7.05 -8.79 -0.07
C ASP A 62 -6.24 -7.54 0.30
N GLY A 63 -5.03 -7.71 0.83
CA GLY A 63 -4.11 -6.60 1.08
C GLY A 63 -3.69 -5.87 -0.19
N SER A 64 -3.49 -6.60 -1.30
CA SER A 64 -3.23 -5.99 -2.62
C SER A 64 -4.44 -5.21 -3.13
N HIS A 65 -5.66 -5.70 -2.91
CA HIS A 65 -6.88 -4.98 -3.25
C HIS A 65 -7.04 -3.69 -2.40
N ILE A 66 -6.74 -3.75 -1.11
CA ILE A 66 -6.76 -2.56 -0.23
C ILE A 66 -5.77 -1.52 -0.73
N LYS A 67 -4.53 -1.89 -1.05
CA LYS A 67 -3.54 -0.98 -1.66
C LYS A 67 -4.05 -0.33 -2.93
N ASN A 68 -4.65 -1.11 -3.84
CA ASN A 68 -5.20 -0.58 -5.09
C ASN A 68 -6.34 0.41 -4.87
N LEU A 69 -7.18 0.21 -3.85
CA LEU A 69 -8.21 1.17 -3.47
C LEU A 69 -7.61 2.48 -2.95
N PHE A 70 -6.52 2.39 -2.17
CA PHE A 70 -5.75 3.57 -1.73
C PHE A 70 -5.15 4.32 -2.91
N TYR A 71 -4.50 3.61 -3.84
CA TYR A 71 -3.94 4.24 -5.05
C TYR A 71 -5.03 4.90 -5.89
N THR A 72 -6.21 4.25 -6.02
CA THR A 72 -7.38 4.82 -6.70
C THR A 72 -7.85 6.11 -6.03
N PHE A 73 -7.90 6.13 -4.69
CA PHE A 73 -8.26 7.32 -3.94
C PHE A 73 -7.25 8.46 -4.18
N ILE A 74 -5.95 8.21 -4.02
CA ILE A 74 -4.91 9.22 -4.25
C ILE A 74 -4.96 9.70 -5.70
N TRP A 75 -5.04 8.79 -6.67
CA TRP A 75 -5.11 9.14 -8.09
C TRP A 75 -6.28 10.07 -8.42
N ASN A 76 -7.45 9.80 -7.85
CA ASN A 76 -8.64 10.59 -8.15
C ASN A 76 -8.68 11.95 -7.45
N PHE A 77 -8.04 12.10 -6.30
CA PHE A 77 -8.18 13.29 -5.47
C PHE A 77 -6.93 14.15 -5.40
N CYS A 78 -5.76 13.55 -5.40
CA CYS A 78 -4.49 14.28 -5.29
C CYS A 78 -3.34 13.47 -5.91
N PRO A 79 -3.31 13.31 -7.25
CA PRO A 79 -2.24 12.58 -7.93
C PRO A 79 -0.88 13.24 -7.76
N GLU A 80 -0.83 14.51 -7.43
CA GLU A 80 0.39 15.26 -7.12
C GLU A 80 1.19 14.59 -6.00
N LEU A 81 0.53 13.99 -5.01
CA LEU A 81 1.23 13.23 -3.95
C LEU A 81 2.05 12.04 -4.48
N ILE A 82 1.65 11.46 -5.63
CA ILE A 82 2.42 10.41 -6.30
C ILE A 82 3.56 11.04 -7.08
N PHE A 83 3.29 12.09 -7.86
CA PHE A 83 4.28 12.76 -8.70
C PHE A 83 5.41 13.40 -7.88
N ASP A 84 5.06 13.96 -6.72
CA ASP A 84 6.03 14.58 -5.79
C ASP A 84 6.71 13.54 -4.86
N GLY A 85 6.35 12.24 -5.02
CA GLY A 85 7.07 11.15 -4.38
C GLY A 85 6.73 10.92 -2.90
N HIS A 86 5.53 11.31 -2.46
CA HIS A 86 5.09 11.14 -1.07
C HIS A 86 4.47 9.79 -0.77
N ILE A 87 4.07 9.01 -1.80
CA ILE A 87 3.36 7.74 -1.62
C ILE A 87 4.30 6.55 -1.68
N TYR A 88 4.22 5.68 -0.67
CA TYR A 88 5.04 4.48 -0.54
C TYR A 88 4.19 3.26 -0.18
N ALA A 89 4.64 2.08 -0.59
CA ALA A 89 4.16 0.80 -0.12
C ALA A 89 5.15 0.21 0.89
N GLY A 90 4.70 -0.16 2.08
CA GLY A 90 5.47 -0.97 3.01
C GLY A 90 5.61 -2.40 2.48
N VAL A 91 6.78 -2.97 2.65
CA VAL A 91 7.09 -4.35 2.23
C VAL A 91 7.39 -5.15 3.50
N PRO A 92 6.37 -5.82 4.09
CA PRO A 92 6.60 -6.68 5.24
C PRO A 92 7.47 -7.87 4.84
N PRO A 93 8.30 -8.41 5.75
CA PRO A 93 9.06 -9.63 5.48
C PRO A 93 8.11 -10.83 5.34
N LEU A 94 8.50 -11.79 4.49
CA LEU A 94 7.75 -13.04 4.34
C LEU A 94 8.19 -14.13 5.32
N TYR A 95 9.43 -14.06 5.82
CA TYR A 95 9.98 -15.08 6.68
C TYR A 95 10.75 -14.50 7.86
N LYS A 96 10.60 -15.15 9.02
CA LYS A 96 11.47 -15.02 10.18
C LYS A 96 12.28 -16.29 10.35
N ILE A 97 13.61 -16.17 10.32
CA ILE A 97 14.54 -17.27 10.54
C ILE A 97 15.07 -17.15 11.96
N THR A 98 15.04 -18.25 12.72
CA THR A 98 15.64 -18.31 14.06
C THR A 98 16.81 -19.29 14.07
N ILE A 99 17.97 -18.82 14.51
CA ILE A 99 19.20 -19.58 14.63
C ILE A 99 19.65 -19.51 16.10
N GLY A 100 19.38 -20.54 16.89
CA GLY A 100 19.64 -20.52 18.32
C GLY A 100 18.84 -19.41 19.03
N LYS A 101 19.51 -18.36 19.50
CA LYS A 101 18.87 -17.19 20.16
C LYS A 101 18.73 -15.97 19.22
N GLU A 102 19.30 -16.02 18.05
CA GLU A 102 19.28 -14.93 17.06
C GLU A 102 18.17 -15.16 16.05
N TYR A 103 17.67 -14.07 15.47
CA TYR A 103 16.70 -14.14 14.39
C TYR A 103 17.03 -13.15 13.27
N LYS A 104 16.53 -13.44 12.07
CA LYS A 104 16.68 -12.61 10.88
C LYS A 104 15.41 -12.64 10.07
N TYR A 105 15.02 -11.50 9.51
CA TYR A 105 13.90 -11.41 8.58
C TYR A 105 14.37 -11.51 7.12
N LEU A 106 13.58 -12.21 6.30
CA LEU A 106 13.82 -12.33 4.87
C LEU A 106 12.60 -11.86 4.10
N LYS A 107 12.84 -11.08 3.05
CA LYS A 107 11.80 -10.35 2.32
C LYS A 107 10.95 -11.22 1.40
N ASN A 108 11.51 -12.31 0.83
CA ASN A 108 10.89 -13.12 -0.22
C ASN A 108 11.49 -14.53 -0.28
N ASP A 109 10.96 -15.34 -1.20
CA ASP A 109 11.40 -16.72 -1.40
C ASP A 109 12.84 -16.81 -1.89
N GLU A 110 13.29 -15.89 -2.76
CA GLU A 110 14.65 -15.85 -3.26
C GLU A 110 15.66 -15.67 -2.11
N ALA A 111 15.37 -14.73 -1.20
CA ALA A 111 16.21 -14.51 -0.02
C ALA A 111 16.25 -15.74 0.90
N LEU A 112 15.15 -16.50 0.98
CA LEU A 112 15.11 -17.75 1.73
C LEU A 112 15.99 -18.83 1.09
N GLU A 113 15.95 -18.98 -0.23
CA GLU A 113 16.79 -19.93 -0.96
C GLU A 113 18.28 -19.58 -0.86
N GLU A 114 18.65 -18.30 -0.97
CA GLU A 114 20.00 -17.83 -0.74
C GLU A 114 20.48 -18.15 0.69
N PHE A 115 19.59 -17.88 1.67
CA PHE A 115 19.88 -18.21 3.07
C PHE A 115 20.11 -19.70 3.27
N ARG A 116 19.28 -20.57 2.69
CA ARG A 116 19.41 -22.03 2.75
C ARG A 116 20.74 -22.52 2.17
N LYS A 117 21.14 -21.97 1.03
CA LYS A 117 22.44 -22.28 0.39
C LYS A 117 23.63 -21.89 1.28
N ALA A 118 23.55 -20.72 1.91
CA ALA A 118 24.62 -20.20 2.77
C ALA A 118 24.74 -20.92 4.13
N HIS A 119 23.66 -21.58 4.58
CA HIS A 119 23.58 -22.20 5.90
C HIS A 119 23.33 -23.71 5.85
N GLN A 120 23.86 -24.38 4.81
CA GLN A 120 23.78 -25.84 4.69
C GLN A 120 24.42 -26.52 5.91
N GLY A 121 23.70 -27.51 6.47
CA GLY A 121 24.17 -28.27 7.65
C GLY A 121 23.96 -27.58 8.99
N ARG A 122 23.46 -26.35 9.05
CA ARG A 122 23.07 -25.66 10.30
C ARG A 122 21.61 -25.91 10.66
N LYS A 123 21.31 -26.01 11.96
CA LYS A 123 19.92 -26.09 12.44
C LYS A 123 19.36 -24.68 12.56
N TYR A 124 18.22 -24.44 11.94
CA TYR A 124 17.44 -23.20 12.04
C TYR A 124 15.95 -23.48 11.88
N ILE A 125 15.12 -22.55 12.35
CA ILE A 125 13.67 -22.61 12.22
C ILE A 125 13.23 -21.55 11.24
N VAL A 126 12.35 -21.91 10.30
CA VAL A 126 11.74 -20.98 9.32
C VAL A 126 10.29 -20.79 9.69
N ASN A 127 9.91 -19.58 10.05
CA ASN A 127 8.51 -19.17 10.25
C ASN A 127 8.08 -18.28 9.08
N ARG A 128 6.97 -18.65 8.43
CA ARG A 128 6.37 -17.80 7.39
C ARG A 128 5.42 -16.81 8.07
N LEU A 129 5.61 -15.53 7.79
CA LEU A 129 4.73 -14.44 8.23
C LEU A 129 3.61 -14.27 7.18
N LYS A 130 2.36 -14.52 7.55
CA LYS A 130 1.23 -14.53 6.61
C LYS A 130 0.50 -13.20 6.54
N GLY A 131 0.46 -12.46 7.63
CA GLY A 131 -0.22 -11.19 7.70
C GLY A 131 0.33 -10.31 8.83
N LEU A 132 0.06 -9.00 8.76
CA LEU A 132 0.51 -8.02 9.75
C LEU A 132 -0.08 -8.31 11.15
N GLY A 133 -1.29 -8.85 11.21
CA GLY A 133 -1.96 -9.21 12.46
C GLY A 133 -1.37 -10.44 13.18
N GLU A 134 -0.47 -11.18 12.53
CA GLU A 134 0.25 -12.32 13.13
C GLU A 134 1.61 -11.90 13.71
N MET A 135 2.04 -10.66 13.46
CA MET A 135 3.31 -10.11 13.93
C MET A 135 3.13 -9.54 15.34
N SER A 136 4.13 -9.72 16.20
CA SER A 136 4.15 -9.05 17.50
C SER A 136 4.37 -7.52 17.31
N GLU A 137 4.18 -6.77 18.41
CA GLU A 137 4.42 -5.33 18.41
C GLU A 137 5.88 -5.02 18.08
N GLU A 138 6.82 -5.74 18.69
CA GLU A 138 8.27 -5.59 18.47
C GLU A 138 8.65 -5.97 17.02
N GLU A 139 8.08 -7.05 16.48
CA GLU A 139 8.30 -7.45 15.08
C GLU A 139 7.81 -6.40 14.10
N THR A 140 6.64 -5.80 14.37
CA THR A 140 6.07 -4.72 13.57
C THR A 140 6.92 -3.46 13.65
N GLU A 141 7.38 -3.09 14.85
CA GLU A 141 8.28 -1.96 15.05
C GLU A 141 9.56 -2.14 14.25
N GLU A 142 10.25 -3.26 14.44
CA GLU A 142 11.54 -3.53 13.82
C GLU A 142 11.48 -3.58 12.29
N THR A 143 10.42 -4.18 11.71
CA THR A 143 10.40 -4.48 10.28
C THR A 143 9.62 -3.47 9.43
N LEU A 144 8.67 -2.74 10.02
CA LEU A 144 7.76 -1.87 9.27
C LEU A 144 7.83 -0.40 9.67
N THR A 145 8.11 -0.10 10.95
CA THR A 145 8.05 1.29 11.42
C THR A 145 9.43 1.89 11.66
N ASP A 146 10.44 1.10 12.06
CA ASP A 146 11.81 1.61 12.23
C ASP A 146 12.39 2.07 10.87
N PRO A 147 12.72 3.37 10.71
CA PRO A 147 13.28 3.90 9.48
C PRO A 147 14.58 3.24 9.02
N ASN A 148 15.35 2.63 9.94
CA ASN A 148 16.64 2.01 9.62
C ASN A 148 16.48 0.60 9.04
N ASN A 149 15.41 -0.10 9.40
CA ASN A 149 15.21 -1.51 9.07
C ASN A 149 14.07 -1.75 8.09
N ARG A 150 13.05 -0.87 8.08
CA ARG A 150 11.88 -1.04 7.22
C ARG A 150 12.24 -0.99 5.74
N ILE A 151 11.56 -1.82 4.97
CA ILE A 151 11.63 -1.79 3.51
C ILE A 151 10.36 -1.10 3.00
N ILE A 152 10.55 0.02 2.31
CA ILE A 152 9.47 0.75 1.63
C ILE A 152 9.81 0.90 0.15
N ARG A 153 8.78 0.83 -0.71
CA ARG A 153 8.90 1.05 -2.14
C ARG A 153 8.07 2.27 -2.53
N GLN A 154 8.71 3.26 -3.14
CA GLN A 154 8.02 4.43 -3.67
C GLN A 154 7.06 4.03 -4.79
N VAL A 155 5.87 4.61 -4.79
CA VAL A 155 4.91 4.47 -5.87
C VAL A 155 5.21 5.54 -6.92
N THR A 156 5.49 5.12 -8.14
CA THR A 156 5.82 6.01 -9.26
C THR A 156 4.86 5.78 -10.42
N VAL A 157 4.67 6.79 -11.24
CA VAL A 157 3.88 6.74 -12.47
C VAL A 157 4.76 7.29 -13.60
N GLU A 158 5.09 6.43 -14.57
CA GLU A 158 5.91 6.82 -15.74
C GLU A 158 5.07 7.50 -16.80
N ASP A 159 3.82 7.06 -17.00
CA ASP A 159 2.86 7.61 -17.95
C ASP A 159 1.50 7.83 -17.27
N ALA A 160 1.17 9.10 -17.03
CA ALA A 160 -0.06 9.49 -16.37
C ALA A 160 -1.32 9.15 -17.19
N ALA A 161 -1.26 9.22 -18.52
CA ALA A 161 -2.40 8.89 -19.38
C ALA A 161 -2.68 7.38 -19.37
N ALA A 162 -1.62 6.56 -19.45
CA ALA A 162 -1.74 5.11 -19.35
C ALA A 162 -2.23 4.68 -17.97
N ALA A 163 -1.75 5.29 -16.89
CA ALA A 163 -2.21 5.03 -15.53
C ALA A 163 -3.68 5.41 -15.34
N GLY A 164 -4.11 6.58 -15.82
CA GLY A 164 -5.51 7.01 -15.77
C GLY A 164 -6.43 6.01 -16.46
N LYS A 165 -6.09 5.59 -17.69
CA LYS A 165 -6.82 4.56 -18.41
C LYS A 165 -6.88 3.23 -17.64
N LEU A 166 -5.78 2.81 -17.02
CA LEU A 166 -5.73 1.57 -16.25
C LEU A 166 -6.64 1.63 -15.02
N PHE A 167 -6.68 2.74 -14.30
CA PHE A 167 -7.62 2.96 -13.20
C PHE A 167 -9.08 2.90 -13.67
N ASP A 168 -9.41 3.54 -14.81
CA ASP A 168 -10.76 3.47 -15.39
C ASP A 168 -11.13 2.04 -15.76
N ASP A 169 -10.26 1.30 -16.43
CA ASP A 169 -10.51 -0.05 -16.90
C ASP A 169 -10.66 -1.05 -15.74
N LEU A 170 -9.79 -0.97 -14.72
CA LEU A 170 -9.74 -1.95 -13.63
C LEU A 170 -10.63 -1.58 -12.45
N MET A 171 -10.73 -0.31 -12.09
CA MET A 171 -11.44 0.15 -10.90
C MET A 171 -12.77 0.83 -11.21
N GLY A 172 -13.05 1.14 -12.49
CA GLY A 172 -14.28 1.77 -12.95
C GLY A 172 -15.53 0.89 -12.84
N GLN A 173 -16.70 1.47 -13.19
CA GLN A 173 -18.00 0.76 -13.10
C GLN A 173 -18.16 -0.31 -14.19
N ALA A 174 -17.61 -0.09 -15.39
CA ALA A 174 -17.73 -1.01 -16.51
C ALA A 174 -16.99 -2.33 -16.25
N ILE A 175 -17.67 -3.44 -16.53
CA ILE A 175 -17.11 -4.79 -16.30
C ILE A 175 -16.27 -5.25 -17.51
N THR A 176 -16.68 -4.87 -18.72
CA THR A 176 -16.06 -5.33 -19.97
C THR A 176 -14.59 -4.98 -20.10
N PRO A 177 -14.13 -3.74 -19.83
CA PRO A 177 -12.70 -3.40 -19.89
C PRO A 177 -11.87 -4.27 -18.96
N ARG A 178 -12.29 -4.44 -17.71
CA ARG A 178 -11.63 -5.30 -16.72
C ARG A 178 -11.54 -6.76 -17.17
N LYS A 179 -12.65 -7.30 -17.72
CA LYS A 179 -12.67 -8.67 -18.24
C LYS A 179 -11.72 -8.85 -19.43
N ASN A 180 -11.64 -7.86 -20.30
CA ASN A 180 -10.72 -7.88 -21.45
C ASN A 180 -9.28 -7.81 -21.00
N TYR A 181 -8.97 -6.94 -20.03
CA TYR A 181 -7.62 -6.83 -19.45
C TYR A 181 -7.15 -8.15 -18.86
N ILE A 182 -7.99 -8.82 -18.01
CA ILE A 182 -7.65 -10.13 -17.40
C ILE A 182 -7.44 -11.23 -18.44
N LYS A 183 -8.14 -11.17 -19.58
CA LYS A 183 -7.98 -12.16 -20.66
C LYS A 183 -6.72 -11.94 -21.50
N ALA A 184 -6.20 -10.72 -21.52
CA ALA A 184 -5.03 -10.34 -22.31
C ALA A 184 -3.71 -10.53 -21.54
N HIS A 185 -3.77 -10.68 -20.21
CA HIS A 185 -2.63 -10.85 -19.30
C HIS A 185 -2.82 -12.11 -18.45
#